data_56f49f6c32cbcd465794a6b9727661f0
#
_entry.id   56f49f6c32cbcd465794a6b9727661f0
#
_cell.length_a   1.000
_cell.length_b   1.000
_cell.length_c   1.000
_cell.angle_alpha   90.00
_cell.angle_beta   90.00
_cell.angle_gamma   90.00
#
_symmetry.space_group_name_H-M   'P 1'
#
loop_
_entity.id
_entity.type
_entity.pdbx_description
1 polymer ?
#
loop_
_entity_poly.entity_id
_entity_poly.type
_entity_poly.pdbx_seq_one_letter_code
_entity_poly.pdbx_strand_id
1 'polypeptide(L)'
;VEAVADCFVGQPKREGLNYRIDPGRAVDASGQATAALESSGFKNADLALTPGQVLENIHAVQRRQNLPQSAALVKTKVCDINLDVEMETGTGKTYCYVKTMFELNARYGWSKFIVVVPSIAIREGVFKSLEITAEHFQDEYKKRARFFIYNSKQLHNLESFSSDAGINVMVINVQAFNATGKDARGIYEELDDFQSRRPIDVISANRPILFLDEPQKMEGGKTLDSLANFKPLAVLRYSATHKTAHNKIHRLDALDAYNQKLVKKIRVRGISVKGLTGTNAYLFLESIEVS
;
A
#
# COMPACT_ATOMS: atom_id res chain seq x y z
N VAL A 1 -5.79 12.18 2.15
CA VAL A 1 -5.57 11.63 3.49
C VAL A 1 -6.91 11.49 4.20
N GLU A 2 -7.59 12.58 4.52
CA GLU A 2 -8.88 12.56 5.23
C GLU A 2 -9.93 11.68 4.55
N ALA A 3 -10.05 11.76 3.20
CA ALA A 3 -10.98 10.94 2.44
C ALA A 3 -10.81 9.43 2.71
N VAL A 4 -9.58 8.96 2.88
CA VAL A 4 -9.32 7.55 3.24
C VAL A 4 -9.70 7.30 4.70
N ALA A 5 -9.23 8.14 5.62
CA ALA A 5 -9.48 7.93 7.04
C ALA A 5 -10.99 7.98 7.36
N ASP A 6 -11.72 8.89 6.74
CA ASP A 6 -13.16 9.05 6.97
C ASP A 6 -14.01 7.88 6.46
N CYS A 7 -13.48 7.01 5.57
CA CYS A 7 -14.16 5.77 5.22
C CYS A 7 -14.29 4.79 6.40
N PHE A 8 -13.53 4.99 7.46
CA PHE A 8 -13.50 4.14 8.64
C PHE A 8 -14.04 4.83 9.90
N VAL A 9 -14.78 5.91 9.77
CA VAL A 9 -15.44 6.58 10.92
C VAL A 9 -16.32 5.59 11.67
N GLY A 10 -16.19 5.57 13.00
CA GLY A 10 -16.83 4.60 13.88
C GLY A 10 -15.97 3.38 14.22
N GLN A 11 -14.83 3.20 13.54
CA GLN A 11 -13.85 2.20 13.94
C GLN A 11 -13.20 2.59 15.28
N PRO A 12 -13.27 1.74 16.33
CA PRO A 12 -12.63 2.05 17.61
C PRO A 12 -11.11 2.03 17.49
N LYS A 13 -10.46 2.99 18.14
CA LYS A 13 -9.01 3.00 18.24
C LYS A 13 -8.53 1.87 19.16
N ARG A 14 -7.68 1.00 18.61
CA ARG A 14 -7.04 -0.09 19.35
C ARG A 14 -5.59 -0.20 18.93
N GLU A 15 -4.68 -0.01 19.87
CA GLU A 15 -3.23 -0.14 19.67
C GLU A 15 -2.70 -1.41 20.36
N GLY A 16 -1.60 -1.94 19.87
CA GLY A 16 -0.82 -2.98 20.55
C GLY A 16 -1.52 -4.33 20.70
N LEU A 17 -2.42 -4.70 19.78
CA LEU A 17 -3.05 -6.03 19.80
C LEU A 17 -2.04 -7.12 19.50
N ASN A 18 -1.89 -8.05 20.43
CA ASN A 18 -0.98 -9.17 20.33
C ASN A 18 -1.60 -10.36 19.61
N TYR A 19 -0.78 -11.15 18.97
CA TYR A 19 -1.09 -12.49 18.52
C TYR A 19 0.10 -13.42 18.78
N ARG A 20 -0.15 -14.71 18.90
CA ARG A 20 0.93 -15.71 18.98
C ARG A 20 1.47 -15.96 17.58
N ILE A 21 2.78 -15.78 17.40
CA ILE A 21 3.44 -15.99 16.10
C ILE A 21 3.46 -17.49 15.76
N ASP A 22 3.55 -18.36 16.79
CA ASP A 22 3.56 -19.80 16.61
C ASP A 22 2.69 -20.51 17.67
N PRO A 23 1.38 -20.66 17.42
CA PRO A 23 0.49 -21.30 18.36
C PRO A 23 0.74 -22.82 18.55
N GLY A 24 1.55 -23.46 17.69
CA GLY A 24 1.78 -24.90 17.70
C GLY A 24 3.02 -25.37 18.47
N ARG A 25 3.94 -24.48 18.86
CA ARG A 25 5.20 -24.81 19.55
C ARG A 25 5.22 -24.56 21.04
N ALA A 26 4.08 -24.49 21.69
CA ALA A 26 4.00 -24.33 23.14
C ALA A 26 4.36 -25.60 23.93
N VAL A 27 4.67 -26.69 23.26
CA VAL A 27 4.93 -27.99 23.87
C VAL A 27 6.17 -28.59 23.21
N ASP A 28 7.18 -28.96 24.00
CA ASP A 28 8.34 -29.67 23.49
C ASP A 28 8.02 -31.15 23.14
N ALA A 29 9.00 -31.87 22.57
CA ALA A 29 8.86 -33.29 22.23
C ALA A 29 8.55 -34.20 23.45
N SER A 30 8.68 -33.68 24.68
CA SER A 30 8.38 -34.37 25.95
C SER A 30 6.99 -34.02 26.49
N GLY A 31 6.21 -33.14 25.83
CA GLY A 31 4.89 -32.71 26.29
C GLY A 31 4.93 -31.67 27.40
N GLN A 32 6.09 -31.13 27.75
CA GLN A 32 6.23 -30.05 28.72
C GLN A 32 6.07 -28.70 28.02
N ALA A 33 5.24 -27.83 28.63
CA ALA A 33 5.15 -26.43 28.20
C ALA A 33 6.53 -25.80 28.35
N THR A 34 7.23 -25.62 27.24
CA THR A 34 8.45 -24.80 27.27
C THR A 34 8.02 -23.41 27.67
N ALA A 35 8.69 -22.83 28.67
CA ALA A 35 8.71 -21.38 28.89
C ALA A 35 9.47 -20.71 27.73
N ALA A 36 9.09 -21.10 26.49
CA ALA A 36 9.50 -20.40 25.31
C ALA A 36 8.99 -18.98 25.50
N LEU A 37 9.92 -18.02 25.52
CA LEU A 37 9.57 -16.62 25.34
C LEU A 37 8.42 -16.59 24.34
N GLU A 38 7.24 -16.18 24.82
CA GLU A 38 6.07 -16.03 23.97
C GLU A 38 6.47 -15.05 22.89
N SER A 39 6.84 -15.55 21.72
CA SER A 39 7.09 -14.72 20.57
C SER A 39 5.74 -14.19 20.12
N SER A 40 5.29 -13.15 20.82
CA SER A 40 4.06 -12.45 20.52
C SER A 40 4.37 -11.40 19.46
N GLY A 41 3.60 -11.43 18.37
CA GLY A 41 3.57 -10.38 17.39
C GLY A 41 2.46 -9.38 17.68
N PHE A 42 2.53 -8.23 17.03
CA PHE A 42 1.48 -7.21 17.05
C PHE A 42 0.75 -7.19 15.72
N LYS A 43 -0.56 -7.07 15.75
CA LYS A 43 -1.41 -7.01 14.56
C LYS A 43 -2.31 -5.77 14.56
N ASN A 44 -2.77 -5.39 13.39
CA ASN A 44 -3.86 -4.43 13.28
C ASN A 44 -5.15 -5.01 13.87
N ALA A 45 -5.94 -4.16 14.53
CA ALA A 45 -7.29 -4.52 14.94
C ALA A 45 -8.15 -4.85 13.72
N ASP A 46 -8.93 -5.90 13.81
CA ASP A 46 -9.92 -6.21 12.80
C ASP A 46 -10.96 -5.08 12.66
N LEU A 47 -11.54 -4.96 11.49
CA LEU A 47 -12.58 -3.97 11.25
C LEU A 47 -13.83 -4.31 12.07
N ALA A 48 -14.22 -3.37 12.93
CA ALA A 48 -15.43 -3.50 13.75
C ALA A 48 -16.70 -3.01 13.03
N LEU A 49 -16.52 -2.27 11.92
CA LEU A 49 -17.63 -1.75 11.12
C LEU A 49 -18.25 -2.84 10.26
N THR A 50 -19.57 -2.81 10.15
CA THR A 50 -20.29 -3.63 9.17
C THR A 50 -20.05 -3.12 7.74
N PRO A 51 -20.19 -3.98 6.71
CA PRO A 51 -20.09 -3.54 5.32
C PRO A 51 -21.03 -2.37 4.97
N GLY A 52 -22.21 -2.31 5.55
CA GLY A 52 -23.15 -1.20 5.37
C GLY A 52 -22.60 0.12 5.92
N GLN A 53 -22.05 0.11 7.14
CA GLN A 53 -21.45 1.30 7.74
C GLN A 53 -20.25 1.82 6.94
N VAL A 54 -19.41 0.91 6.44
CA VAL A 54 -18.28 1.31 5.56
C VAL A 54 -18.80 1.95 4.27
N LEU A 55 -19.84 1.37 3.66
CA LEU A 55 -20.44 1.92 2.45
C LEU A 55 -21.06 3.31 2.69
N GLU A 56 -21.74 3.52 3.80
CA GLU A 56 -22.30 4.81 4.20
C GLU A 56 -21.18 5.87 4.39
N ASN A 57 -20.09 5.50 5.04
CA ASN A 57 -18.92 6.37 5.16
C ASN A 57 -18.32 6.72 3.80
N ILE A 58 -18.17 5.73 2.90
CA ILE A 58 -17.72 5.96 1.52
C ILE A 58 -18.67 6.93 0.80
N HIS A 59 -19.98 6.77 0.91
CA HIS A 59 -20.96 7.69 0.33
C HIS A 59 -20.81 9.12 0.88
N ALA A 60 -20.58 9.27 2.19
CA ALA A 60 -20.34 10.58 2.79
C ALA A 60 -19.08 11.24 2.22
N VAL A 61 -17.99 10.46 2.06
CA VAL A 61 -16.76 10.93 1.43
C VAL A 61 -16.99 11.29 -0.03
N GLN A 62 -17.66 10.44 -0.80
CA GLN A 62 -17.95 10.67 -2.22
C GLN A 62 -18.80 11.94 -2.43
N ARG A 63 -19.82 12.17 -1.61
CA ARG A 63 -20.62 13.41 -1.64
C ARG A 63 -19.74 14.63 -1.40
N ARG A 64 -18.89 14.61 -0.37
CA ARG A 64 -17.98 15.72 -0.07
C ARG A 64 -16.95 15.98 -1.17
N GLN A 65 -16.52 14.93 -1.86
CA GLN A 65 -15.55 15.01 -2.96
C GLN A 65 -16.23 15.25 -4.33
N ASN A 66 -17.54 15.42 -4.37
CA ASN A 66 -18.33 15.56 -5.60
C ASN A 66 -18.10 14.40 -6.59
N LEU A 67 -18.03 13.18 -6.06
CA LEU A 67 -17.86 11.94 -6.82
C LEU A 67 -19.20 11.19 -6.94
N PRO A 68 -19.41 10.42 -8.01
CA PRO A 68 -20.53 9.48 -8.10
C PRO A 68 -20.50 8.49 -6.93
N GLN A 69 -21.68 8.24 -6.34
CA GLN A 69 -21.78 7.27 -5.25
C GLN A 69 -21.66 5.84 -5.78
N SER A 70 -20.91 5.03 -5.05
CA SER A 70 -20.77 3.60 -5.32
C SER A 70 -22.09 2.87 -5.02
N ALA A 71 -22.53 1.98 -5.92
CA ALA A 71 -23.74 1.17 -5.68
C ALA A 71 -23.57 0.17 -4.54
N ALA A 72 -22.35 -0.35 -4.35
CA ALA A 72 -21.98 -1.33 -3.33
C ALA A 72 -20.48 -1.29 -3.04
N LEU A 73 -20.05 -1.99 -2.00
CA LEU A 73 -18.64 -2.29 -1.80
C LEU A 73 -18.14 -3.22 -2.90
N VAL A 74 -17.08 -2.80 -3.58
CA VAL A 74 -16.44 -3.61 -4.62
C VAL A 74 -15.47 -4.58 -3.97
N LYS A 75 -15.95 -5.80 -3.74
CA LYS A 75 -15.15 -6.89 -3.19
C LYS A 75 -14.25 -7.49 -4.25
N THR A 76 -13.04 -7.85 -3.86
CA THR A 76 -12.08 -8.57 -4.69
C THR A 76 -11.66 -9.87 -4.01
N LYS A 77 -10.93 -10.74 -4.72
CA LYS A 77 -10.30 -11.91 -4.10
C LYS A 77 -9.30 -11.53 -3.00
N VAL A 78 -8.74 -10.32 -3.07
CA VAL A 78 -7.72 -9.85 -2.13
C VAL A 78 -8.35 -9.38 -0.83
N CYS A 79 -9.41 -8.57 -0.93
CA CYS A 79 -10.05 -7.95 0.23
C CYS A 79 -11.48 -7.50 -0.08
N ASP A 80 -12.30 -7.39 0.96
CA ASP A 80 -13.66 -6.85 0.86
C ASP A 80 -13.69 -5.32 0.70
N ILE A 81 -12.64 -4.62 1.14
CA ILE A 81 -12.56 -3.16 1.10
C ILE A 81 -11.45 -2.73 0.17
N ASN A 82 -11.84 -2.15 -0.95
CA ASN A 82 -10.93 -1.63 -1.98
C ASN A 82 -11.28 -0.18 -2.28
N LEU A 83 -10.36 0.74 -1.95
CA LEU A 83 -10.55 2.19 -2.12
C LEU A 83 -9.61 2.72 -3.19
N ASP A 84 -10.17 3.42 -4.18
CA ASP A 84 -9.41 4.07 -5.24
C ASP A 84 -9.16 5.54 -4.90
N VAL A 85 -7.89 5.92 -4.89
CA VAL A 85 -7.40 7.30 -4.77
C VAL A 85 -6.74 7.67 -6.09
N GLU A 86 -7.42 8.47 -6.88
CA GLU A 86 -6.93 8.95 -8.18
C GLU A 86 -6.17 10.25 -7.96
N MET A 87 -4.89 10.25 -8.27
CA MET A 87 -4.01 11.41 -8.17
C MET A 87 -3.05 11.43 -9.35
N GLU A 88 -2.95 12.57 -10.02
CA GLU A 88 -2.03 12.74 -11.15
C GLU A 88 -0.58 12.53 -10.76
N THR A 89 0.24 12.13 -11.72
CA THR A 89 1.67 11.92 -11.52
C THR A 89 2.35 13.25 -11.15
N GLY A 90 3.24 13.21 -10.15
CA GLY A 90 3.93 14.41 -9.67
C GLY A 90 3.15 15.26 -8.65
N THR A 91 1.92 14.88 -8.27
CA THR A 91 1.11 15.62 -7.28
C THR A 91 1.36 15.19 -5.83
N GLY A 92 2.35 14.34 -5.57
CA GLY A 92 2.72 13.92 -4.22
C GLY A 92 2.00 12.66 -3.72
N LYS A 93 1.63 11.70 -4.59
CA LYS A 93 1.01 10.42 -4.21
C LYS A 93 1.72 9.75 -3.03
N THR A 94 3.04 9.62 -3.11
CA THR A 94 3.86 8.96 -2.06
C THR A 94 3.72 9.68 -0.72
N TYR A 95 3.85 11.00 -0.69
CA TYR A 95 3.63 11.80 0.51
C TYR A 95 2.22 11.59 1.08
N CYS A 96 1.22 11.60 0.20
CA CYS A 96 -0.18 11.43 0.58
C CYS A 96 -0.44 10.08 1.25
N TYR A 97 0.04 8.97 0.68
CA TYR A 97 -0.20 7.67 1.32
C TYR A 97 0.65 7.45 2.57
N VAL A 98 1.85 8.02 2.66
CA VAL A 98 2.63 7.97 3.90
C VAL A 98 1.89 8.73 5.02
N LYS A 99 1.43 9.95 4.75
CA LYS A 99 0.60 10.70 5.70
C LYS A 99 -0.67 9.93 6.09
N THR A 100 -1.29 9.23 5.14
CA THR A 100 -2.46 8.39 5.42
C THR A 100 -2.15 7.28 6.44
N MET A 101 -0.96 6.66 6.40
CA MET A 101 -0.57 5.65 7.39
C MET A 101 -0.52 6.23 8.79
N PHE A 102 0.07 7.42 8.95
CA PHE A 102 0.11 8.11 10.25
C PHE A 102 -1.29 8.51 10.73
N GLU A 103 -2.14 8.99 9.83
CA GLU A 103 -3.51 9.36 10.15
C GLU A 103 -4.36 8.14 10.57
N LEU A 104 -4.23 7.02 9.87
CA LEU A 104 -4.90 5.76 10.23
C LEU A 104 -4.41 5.24 11.59
N ASN A 105 -3.13 5.42 11.90
CA ASN A 105 -2.61 5.08 13.22
C ASN A 105 -3.13 6.04 14.29
N ALA A 106 -3.15 7.33 14.03
CA ALA A 106 -3.63 8.33 14.99
C ALA A 106 -5.10 8.10 15.34
N ARG A 107 -5.95 7.81 14.36
CA ARG A 107 -7.39 7.65 14.54
C ARG A 107 -7.79 6.25 15.02
N TYR A 108 -7.18 5.20 14.47
CA TYR A 108 -7.66 3.83 14.64
C TYR A 108 -6.65 2.88 15.30
N GLY A 109 -5.41 3.33 15.49
CA GLY A 109 -4.35 2.53 16.08
C GLY A 109 -3.72 1.50 15.14
N TRP A 110 -4.09 1.48 13.86
CA TRP A 110 -3.48 0.59 12.89
C TRP A 110 -2.02 0.96 12.64
N SER A 111 -1.16 -0.04 12.67
CA SER A 111 0.30 0.16 12.68
C SER A 111 1.06 -0.70 11.66
N LYS A 112 0.42 -1.64 10.99
CA LYS A 112 1.05 -2.56 10.04
C LYS A 112 0.61 -2.23 8.63
N PHE A 113 1.56 -1.71 7.83
CA PHE A 113 1.30 -1.24 6.47
C PHE A 113 2.27 -1.87 5.49
N ILE A 114 1.81 -2.17 4.28
CA ILE A 114 2.62 -2.72 3.21
C ILE A 114 2.41 -1.88 1.95
N VAL A 115 3.48 -1.35 1.39
CA VAL A 115 3.47 -0.68 0.10
C VAL A 115 3.91 -1.67 -0.96
N VAL A 116 3.01 -1.96 -1.90
CA VAL A 116 3.26 -2.84 -3.03
C VAL A 116 3.51 -2.01 -4.27
N VAL A 117 4.62 -2.24 -4.92
CA VAL A 117 5.08 -1.49 -6.10
C VAL A 117 5.34 -2.40 -7.29
N PRO A 118 5.18 -1.93 -8.54
CA PRO A 118 5.33 -2.76 -9.72
C PRO A 118 6.79 -3.09 -10.08
N SER A 119 7.76 -2.30 -9.64
CA SER A 119 9.16 -2.47 -10.03
C SER A 119 10.15 -2.10 -8.93
N ILE A 120 11.38 -2.60 -9.09
CA ILE A 120 12.50 -2.28 -8.19
C ILE A 120 12.80 -0.78 -8.19
N ALA A 121 12.79 -0.12 -9.35
CA ALA A 121 13.08 1.31 -9.44
C ALA A 121 12.06 2.15 -8.65
N ILE A 122 10.77 1.82 -8.74
CA ILE A 122 9.71 2.49 -7.95
C ILE A 122 9.88 2.17 -6.47
N ARG A 123 10.26 0.94 -6.11
CA ARG A 123 10.53 0.54 -4.73
C ARG A 123 11.60 1.42 -4.06
N GLU A 124 12.72 1.62 -4.75
CA GLU A 124 13.81 2.47 -4.24
C GLU A 124 13.35 3.94 -4.11
N GLY A 125 12.58 4.44 -5.09
CA GLY A 125 12.01 5.80 -5.03
C GLY A 125 11.04 5.99 -3.86
N VAL A 126 10.19 5.02 -3.60
CA VAL A 126 9.29 5.01 -2.45
C VAL A 126 10.06 4.98 -1.14
N PHE A 127 11.05 4.09 -1.04
CA PHE A 127 11.88 3.97 0.15
C PHE A 127 12.63 5.28 0.44
N LYS A 128 13.21 5.89 -0.59
CA LYS A 128 13.85 7.21 -0.46
C LYS A 128 12.89 8.30 0.00
N SER A 129 11.66 8.28 -0.48
CA SER A 129 10.62 9.22 -0.03
C SER A 129 10.26 9.03 1.44
N LEU A 130 10.17 7.77 1.91
CA LEU A 130 9.96 7.45 3.32
C LEU A 130 11.09 7.99 4.19
N GLU A 131 12.37 7.83 3.77
CA GLU A 131 13.52 8.37 4.48
C GLU A 131 13.47 9.90 4.58
N ILE A 132 13.26 10.58 3.45
CA ILE A 132 13.25 12.05 3.38
C ILE A 132 12.12 12.65 4.23
N THR A 133 10.96 11.99 4.31
CA THR A 133 9.80 12.51 5.05
C THR A 133 9.73 12.03 6.50
N ALA A 134 10.64 11.17 6.94
CA ALA A 134 10.59 10.54 8.27
C ALA A 134 10.57 11.56 9.41
N GLU A 135 11.47 12.53 9.41
CA GLU A 135 11.55 13.57 10.44
C GLU A 135 10.31 14.48 10.43
N HIS A 136 9.85 14.87 9.22
CA HIS A 136 8.67 15.68 9.06
C HIS A 136 7.43 15.04 9.72
N PHE A 137 7.19 13.76 9.44
CA PHE A 137 6.05 13.05 10.03
C PHE A 137 6.26 12.75 11.52
N GLN A 138 7.49 12.48 11.94
CA GLN A 138 7.79 12.36 13.37
C GLN A 138 7.46 13.63 14.13
N ASP A 139 7.76 14.80 13.56
CA ASP A 139 7.46 16.09 14.16
C ASP A 139 5.96 16.41 14.18
N GLU A 140 5.25 16.05 13.10
CA GLU A 140 3.81 16.28 12.99
C GLU A 140 3.00 15.36 13.92
N TYR A 141 3.29 14.07 13.94
CA TYR A 141 2.51 13.06 14.66
C TYR A 141 3.10 12.63 16.00
N LYS A 142 4.31 13.10 16.35
CA LYS A 142 5.07 12.69 17.55
C LYS A 142 5.26 11.18 17.65
N LYS A 143 5.24 10.50 16.50
CA LYS A 143 5.46 9.05 16.35
C LYS A 143 6.46 8.80 15.23
N ARG A 144 7.34 7.84 15.45
CA ARG A 144 8.30 7.39 14.44
C ARG A 144 7.77 6.16 13.74
N ALA A 145 7.83 6.15 12.42
CA ALA A 145 7.61 4.95 11.63
C ALA A 145 8.93 4.21 11.38
N ARG A 146 8.90 2.89 11.45
CA ARG A 146 9.97 2.01 10.97
C ARG A 146 9.59 1.54 9.58
N PHE A 147 10.54 1.56 8.65
CA PHE A 147 10.30 1.11 7.28
C PHE A 147 11.50 0.32 6.76
N PHE A 148 11.22 -0.67 5.94
CA PHE A 148 12.23 -1.51 5.33
C PHE A 148 11.74 -2.05 3.98
N ILE A 149 12.70 -2.45 3.15
CA ILE A 149 12.43 -3.18 1.92
C ILE A 149 12.42 -4.67 2.24
N TYR A 150 11.37 -5.38 1.81
CA TYR A 150 11.32 -6.83 1.95
C TYR A 150 12.48 -7.50 1.20
N ASN A 151 13.20 -8.35 1.92
CA ASN A 151 14.27 -9.16 1.38
C ASN A 151 14.28 -10.52 2.09
N SER A 152 14.12 -11.60 1.32
CA SER A 152 14.13 -12.97 1.85
C SER A 152 15.44 -13.39 2.52
N LYS A 153 16.51 -12.65 2.30
CA LYS A 153 17.82 -12.84 2.96
C LYS A 153 17.99 -12.02 4.26
N GLN A 154 17.02 -11.18 4.60
CA GLN A 154 17.07 -10.28 5.77
C GLN A 154 15.77 -10.37 6.59
N LEU A 155 15.43 -11.57 7.01
CA LEU A 155 14.16 -11.86 7.69
C LEU A 155 14.05 -11.24 9.08
N HIS A 156 15.15 -10.81 9.70
CA HIS A 156 15.16 -10.07 10.95
C HIS A 156 14.34 -8.76 10.86
N ASN A 157 14.26 -8.14 9.67
CA ASN A 157 13.40 -6.98 9.43
C ASN A 157 11.91 -7.36 9.53
N LEU A 158 11.54 -8.54 9.06
CA LEU A 158 10.17 -9.05 9.17
C LEU A 158 9.83 -9.44 10.61
N GLU A 159 10.79 -9.99 11.37
CA GLU A 159 10.60 -10.21 12.81
C GLU A 159 10.37 -8.89 13.54
N SER A 160 11.19 -7.88 13.25
CA SER A 160 11.01 -6.54 13.81
C SER A 160 9.68 -5.92 13.40
N PHE A 161 9.23 -6.11 12.15
CA PHE A 161 7.92 -5.68 11.68
C PHE A 161 6.78 -6.28 12.50
N SER A 162 6.91 -7.55 12.84
CA SER A 162 5.89 -8.26 13.62
C SER A 162 5.96 -7.91 15.12
N SER A 163 7.16 -7.87 15.71
CA SER A 163 7.35 -7.72 17.17
C SER A 163 7.26 -6.30 17.70
N ASP A 164 7.20 -5.28 16.85
CA ASP A 164 7.08 -3.89 17.24
C ASP A 164 5.62 -3.41 17.17
N ALA A 165 5.10 -2.84 18.23
CA ALA A 165 3.73 -2.29 18.29
C ALA A 165 3.57 -0.96 17.53
N GLY A 166 4.66 -0.27 17.22
CA GLY A 166 4.68 1.02 16.52
C GLY A 166 4.30 0.93 15.03
N ILE A 167 4.34 2.08 14.36
CA ILE A 167 4.08 2.17 12.92
C ILE A 167 5.22 1.47 12.17
N ASN A 168 4.86 0.42 11.44
CA ASN A 168 5.79 -0.36 10.64
C ASN A 168 5.31 -0.41 9.18
N VAL A 169 6.21 -0.11 8.25
CA VAL A 169 5.95 -0.07 6.82
C VAL A 169 6.92 -0.99 6.09
N MET A 170 6.40 -1.99 5.44
CA MET A 170 7.16 -2.86 4.54
C MET A 170 6.95 -2.43 3.10
N VAL A 171 8.02 -2.20 2.34
CA VAL A 171 7.96 -1.94 0.90
C VAL A 171 8.34 -3.21 0.15
N ILE A 172 7.47 -3.68 -0.74
CA ILE A 172 7.67 -4.92 -1.49
C ILE A 172 7.31 -4.72 -2.97
N ASN A 173 8.13 -5.26 -3.85
CA ASN A 173 7.82 -5.27 -5.28
C ASN A 173 7.14 -6.59 -5.69
N VAL A 174 6.33 -6.52 -6.74
CA VAL A 174 5.52 -7.66 -7.21
C VAL A 174 6.36 -8.92 -7.46
N GLN A 175 7.56 -8.78 -7.99
CA GLN A 175 8.43 -9.91 -8.29
C GLN A 175 8.82 -10.71 -7.04
N ALA A 176 8.86 -10.08 -5.87
CA ALA A 176 9.24 -10.75 -4.63
C ALA A 176 8.23 -11.82 -4.15
N PHE A 177 6.97 -11.75 -4.61
CA PHE A 177 5.93 -12.70 -4.20
C PHE A 177 5.19 -13.36 -5.37
N ASN A 178 5.40 -12.91 -6.62
CA ASN A 178 4.68 -13.39 -7.81
C ASN A 178 5.57 -14.18 -8.80
N ALA A 179 6.88 -14.20 -8.61
CA ALA A 179 7.78 -14.90 -9.50
C ALA A 179 7.73 -16.42 -9.27
N THR A 180 7.98 -17.19 -10.35
CA THR A 180 8.00 -18.67 -10.33
C THR A 180 9.41 -19.25 -10.13
N GLY A 181 10.42 -18.40 -9.91
CA GLY A 181 11.82 -18.79 -9.71
C GLY A 181 12.18 -19.11 -8.25
N LYS A 182 13.39 -19.60 -8.02
CA LYS A 182 13.88 -19.93 -6.67
C LYS A 182 13.84 -18.75 -5.69
N ASP A 183 14.11 -17.53 -6.16
CA ASP A 183 14.12 -16.32 -5.31
C ASP A 183 12.72 -15.86 -4.88
N ALA A 184 11.67 -16.25 -5.62
CA ALA A 184 10.29 -15.91 -5.30
C ALA A 184 9.64 -16.88 -4.32
N ARG A 185 10.20 -18.08 -4.19
CA ARG A 185 9.67 -19.10 -3.29
C ARG A 185 9.93 -18.74 -1.82
N GLY A 186 10.99 -17.98 -1.53
CA GLY A 186 11.39 -17.65 -0.18
C GLY A 186 10.32 -16.99 0.69
N ILE A 187 9.28 -16.35 0.12
CA ILE A 187 8.17 -15.82 0.92
C ILE A 187 7.16 -16.90 1.34
N TYR A 188 7.07 -18.00 0.57
CA TYR A 188 6.10 -19.08 0.76
C TYR A 188 6.72 -20.36 1.33
N GLU A 189 8.06 -20.46 1.40
CA GLU A 189 8.77 -21.62 1.91
C GLU A 189 9.06 -21.49 3.41
N GLU A 190 9.10 -22.63 4.09
CA GLU A 190 9.60 -22.70 5.46
C GLU A 190 11.12 -22.47 5.43
N LEU A 191 11.58 -21.51 6.21
CA LEU A 191 12.98 -21.11 6.23
C LEU A 191 13.55 -21.41 7.61
N ASP A 192 14.62 -22.20 7.65
CA ASP A 192 15.31 -22.57 8.90
C ASP A 192 15.83 -21.32 9.63
N ASP A 193 16.37 -20.36 8.88
CA ASP A 193 16.83 -19.06 9.40
C ASP A 193 15.67 -18.20 9.98
N PHE A 194 14.43 -18.60 9.73
CA PHE A 194 13.23 -17.94 10.23
C PHE A 194 12.42 -18.85 11.18
N GLN A 195 13.13 -19.68 11.93
CA GLN A 195 12.56 -20.65 12.89
C GLN A 195 11.57 -21.61 12.22
N SER A 196 11.89 -22.08 11.02
CA SER A 196 11.04 -22.94 10.17
C SER A 196 9.63 -22.38 9.95
N ARG A 197 9.48 -21.05 9.88
CA ARG A 197 8.23 -20.36 9.56
C ARG A 197 8.24 -19.87 8.12
N ARG A 198 7.07 -19.75 7.53
CA ARG A 198 6.89 -19.09 6.23
C ARG A 198 6.71 -17.59 6.45
N PRO A 199 7.49 -16.73 5.77
CA PRO A 199 7.34 -15.28 5.88
C PRO A 199 5.91 -14.78 5.63
N ILE A 200 5.21 -15.37 4.66
CA ILE A 200 3.82 -14.99 4.32
C ILE A 200 2.83 -15.22 5.47
N ASP A 201 3.03 -16.25 6.29
CA ASP A 201 2.15 -16.52 7.43
C ASP A 201 2.32 -15.45 8.51
N VAL A 202 3.54 -15.03 8.78
CA VAL A 202 3.83 -13.93 9.71
C VAL A 202 3.25 -12.62 9.19
N ILE A 203 3.45 -12.31 7.91
CA ILE A 203 2.89 -11.11 7.27
C ILE A 203 1.36 -11.11 7.36
N SER A 204 0.71 -12.22 7.01
CA SER A 204 -0.76 -12.31 7.02
C SER A 204 -1.34 -12.21 8.43
N ALA A 205 -0.65 -12.76 9.44
CA ALA A 205 -1.06 -12.68 10.84
C ALA A 205 -1.05 -11.24 11.39
N ASN A 206 -0.21 -10.37 10.85
CA ASN A 206 -0.20 -8.94 11.21
C ASN A 206 -1.44 -8.17 10.71
N ARG A 207 -2.28 -8.75 9.85
CA ARG A 207 -3.47 -8.11 9.28
C ARG A 207 -3.16 -6.74 8.65
N PRO A 208 -2.27 -6.68 7.67
CA PRO A 208 -1.78 -5.42 7.15
C PRO A 208 -2.84 -4.65 6.35
N ILE A 209 -2.64 -3.34 6.19
CA ILE A 209 -3.32 -2.54 5.18
C ILE A 209 -2.37 -2.40 4.00
N LEU A 210 -2.83 -2.76 2.80
CA LEU A 210 -2.04 -2.67 1.58
C LEU A 210 -2.23 -1.31 0.89
N PHE A 211 -1.12 -0.73 0.49
CA PHE A 211 -1.05 0.45 -0.37
C PHE A 211 -0.48 0.00 -1.71
N LEU A 212 -1.30 0.00 -2.76
CA LEU A 212 -0.87 -0.36 -4.11
C LEU A 212 -0.50 0.92 -4.86
N ASP A 213 0.76 1.09 -5.19
CA ASP A 213 1.24 2.20 -6.00
C ASP A 213 1.26 1.78 -7.48
N GLU A 214 0.55 2.52 -8.33
CA GLU A 214 0.33 2.22 -9.75
C GLU A 214 -0.26 0.82 -10.00
N PRO A 215 -1.42 0.46 -9.38
CA PRO A 215 -2.01 -0.87 -9.44
C PRO A 215 -2.29 -1.37 -10.85
N GLN A 216 -2.55 -0.48 -11.83
CA GLN A 216 -2.79 -0.85 -13.23
C GLN A 216 -1.61 -1.58 -13.88
N LYS A 217 -0.42 -1.46 -13.30
CA LYS A 217 0.79 -2.20 -13.74
C LYS A 217 0.89 -3.58 -13.08
N MET A 218 -0.01 -3.91 -12.15
CA MET A 218 0.02 -5.10 -11.32
C MET A 218 -1.26 -5.97 -11.45
N GLU A 219 -2.21 -5.61 -12.30
CA GLU A 219 -3.53 -6.26 -12.42
C GLU A 219 -3.52 -7.60 -13.20
N GLY A 220 -2.42 -8.35 -13.16
CA GLY A 220 -2.39 -9.73 -13.64
C GLY A 220 -3.09 -10.69 -12.67
N GLY A 221 -3.87 -11.66 -13.16
CA GLY A 221 -4.62 -12.61 -12.33
C GLY A 221 -3.76 -13.29 -11.25
N LYS A 222 -2.53 -13.71 -11.60
CA LYS A 222 -1.58 -14.30 -10.66
C LYS A 222 -1.17 -13.33 -9.54
N THR A 223 -1.02 -12.05 -9.85
CA THR A 223 -0.65 -11.04 -8.85
C THR A 223 -1.75 -10.83 -7.83
N LEU A 224 -3.00 -10.78 -8.29
CA LEU A 224 -4.16 -10.65 -7.40
C LEU A 224 -4.31 -11.88 -6.50
N ASP A 225 -4.14 -13.09 -7.04
CA ASP A 225 -4.19 -14.33 -6.25
C ASP A 225 -3.06 -14.34 -5.19
N SER A 226 -1.87 -13.86 -5.55
CA SER A 226 -0.75 -13.76 -4.60
C SER A 226 -0.97 -12.70 -3.52
N LEU A 227 -1.59 -11.55 -3.86
CA LEU A 227 -1.93 -10.51 -2.88
C LEU A 227 -2.97 -10.97 -1.86
N ALA A 228 -3.86 -11.89 -2.22
CA ALA A 228 -4.83 -12.47 -1.29
C ALA A 228 -4.16 -13.22 -0.12
N ASN A 229 -2.96 -13.79 -0.33
CA ASN A 229 -2.21 -14.47 0.73
C ASN A 229 -1.76 -13.54 1.86
N PHE A 230 -1.68 -12.23 1.62
CA PHE A 230 -1.37 -11.25 2.67
C PHE A 230 -2.52 -11.03 3.66
N LYS A 231 -3.75 -11.48 3.33
CA LYS A 231 -4.97 -11.33 4.12
C LYS A 231 -5.18 -9.90 4.66
N PRO A 232 -5.15 -8.88 3.80
CA PRO A 232 -5.21 -7.50 4.25
C PRO A 232 -6.57 -7.13 4.84
N LEU A 233 -6.58 -6.10 5.71
CA LEU A 233 -7.81 -5.47 6.23
C LEU A 233 -8.49 -4.61 5.17
N ALA A 234 -7.70 -3.89 4.40
CA ALA A 234 -8.13 -3.00 3.33
C ALA A 234 -7.03 -2.86 2.28
N VAL A 235 -7.43 -2.54 1.07
CA VAL A 235 -6.54 -2.23 -0.05
C VAL A 235 -6.80 -0.82 -0.51
N LEU A 236 -5.78 0.03 -0.43
CA LEU A 236 -5.78 1.42 -0.88
C LEU A 236 -4.99 1.52 -2.18
N ARG A 237 -5.62 1.94 -3.24
CA ARG A 237 -5.09 1.91 -4.61
C ARG A 237 -4.80 3.33 -5.07
N TYR A 238 -3.54 3.67 -5.18
CA TYR A 238 -3.08 5.00 -5.59
C TYR A 238 -2.58 4.99 -7.04
N SER A 239 -3.24 5.73 -7.91
CA SER A 239 -2.89 5.81 -9.32
C SER A 239 -3.33 7.13 -9.94
N ALA A 240 -2.70 7.54 -11.03
CA ALA A 240 -3.24 8.59 -11.90
C ALA A 240 -4.42 8.08 -12.74
N THR A 241 -4.41 6.79 -13.09
CA THR A 241 -5.45 6.14 -13.89
C THR A 241 -5.71 4.73 -13.39
N HIS A 242 -6.96 4.41 -13.08
CA HIS A 242 -7.37 3.06 -12.72
C HIS A 242 -7.98 2.35 -13.93
N LYS A 243 -7.49 1.15 -14.26
CA LYS A 243 -8.10 0.30 -15.31
C LYS A 243 -9.41 -0.32 -14.84
N THR A 244 -9.41 -0.79 -13.59
CA THR A 244 -10.57 -1.41 -12.95
C THR A 244 -11.06 -0.47 -11.86
N ALA A 245 -12.34 -0.08 -11.92
CA ALA A 245 -12.94 0.79 -10.93
C ALA A 245 -13.33 0.01 -9.66
N HIS A 246 -12.99 0.58 -8.51
CA HIS A 246 -13.44 0.15 -7.19
C HIS A 246 -14.24 1.28 -6.51
N ASN A 247 -14.19 1.35 -5.19
CA ASN A 247 -14.84 2.44 -4.49
C ASN A 247 -13.93 3.69 -4.54
N LYS A 248 -14.12 4.55 -5.53
CA LYS A 248 -13.34 5.79 -5.69
C LYS A 248 -13.74 6.79 -4.62
N ILE A 249 -12.77 7.28 -3.85
CA ILE A 249 -12.98 8.20 -2.73
C ILE A 249 -12.28 9.55 -2.90
N HIS A 250 -11.40 9.66 -3.88
CA HIS A 250 -10.72 10.91 -4.21
C HIS A 250 -10.35 10.92 -5.70
N ARG A 251 -10.44 12.10 -6.30
CA ARG A 251 -10.01 12.34 -7.67
C ARG A 251 -9.26 13.67 -7.75
N LEU A 252 -8.07 13.61 -8.30
CA LEU A 252 -7.26 14.74 -8.73
C LEU A 252 -6.69 14.36 -10.10
N ASP A 253 -7.46 14.63 -11.16
CA ASP A 253 -7.05 14.30 -12.52
C ASP A 253 -6.04 15.31 -13.10
N ALA A 254 -5.57 15.06 -14.32
CA ALA A 254 -4.56 15.89 -14.97
C ALA A 254 -5.01 17.35 -15.16
N LEU A 255 -6.31 17.57 -15.45
CA LEU A 255 -6.86 18.89 -15.63
C LEU A 255 -6.97 19.64 -14.30
N ASP A 256 -7.46 18.96 -13.26
CA ASP A 256 -7.55 19.51 -11.91
C ASP A 256 -6.15 19.86 -11.37
N ALA A 257 -5.19 18.96 -11.55
CA ALA A 257 -3.80 19.17 -11.14
C ALA A 257 -3.16 20.36 -11.87
N TYR A 258 -3.44 20.51 -13.16
CA TYR A 258 -2.97 21.65 -13.95
C TYR A 258 -3.62 22.97 -13.48
N ASN A 259 -4.93 22.99 -13.31
CA ASN A 259 -5.65 24.19 -12.87
C ASN A 259 -5.22 24.66 -11.47
N GLN A 260 -4.88 23.71 -10.60
CA GLN A 260 -4.34 23.99 -9.26
C GLN A 260 -2.83 24.28 -9.26
N LYS A 261 -2.17 24.31 -10.42
CA LYS A 261 -0.71 24.53 -10.58
C LYS A 261 0.16 23.53 -9.82
N LEU A 262 -0.32 22.31 -9.64
CA LEU A 262 0.42 21.22 -8.97
C LEU A 262 1.37 20.49 -9.91
N VAL A 263 1.14 20.58 -11.22
CA VAL A 263 1.96 19.95 -12.25
C VAL A 263 2.43 20.97 -13.29
N LYS A 264 3.53 20.67 -13.96
CA LYS A 264 4.10 21.52 -15.00
C LYS A 264 3.21 21.52 -16.25
N LYS A 265 3.17 22.65 -16.94
CA LYS A 265 2.48 22.76 -18.23
C LYS A 265 3.25 22.01 -19.31
N ILE A 266 2.59 21.10 -20.01
CA ILE A 266 3.11 20.48 -21.23
C ILE A 266 2.62 21.31 -22.42
N ARG A 267 3.53 21.94 -23.15
CA ARG A 267 3.23 22.64 -24.39
C ARG A 267 3.73 21.81 -25.57
N VAL A 268 2.83 21.30 -26.38
CA VAL A 268 3.17 20.65 -27.64
C VAL A 268 3.14 21.68 -28.76
N ARG A 269 4.25 21.88 -29.45
CA ARG A 269 4.30 22.66 -30.69
C ARG A 269 4.38 21.69 -31.86
N GLY A 270 3.35 21.62 -32.66
CA GLY A 270 3.36 20.90 -33.92
C GLY A 270 3.95 21.78 -35.02
N ILE A 271 4.85 21.25 -35.83
CA ILE A 271 5.34 21.89 -37.06
C ILE A 271 4.63 21.19 -38.22
N SER A 272 3.80 21.94 -38.95
CA SER A 272 3.26 21.43 -40.21
C SER A 272 4.06 22.04 -41.37
N VAL A 273 4.70 21.20 -42.17
CA VAL A 273 5.36 21.63 -43.39
C VAL A 273 4.35 21.49 -44.54
N LYS A 274 3.93 22.62 -45.09
CA LYS A 274 3.09 22.65 -46.32
C LYS A 274 4.00 22.36 -47.51
N GLY A 275 3.67 21.33 -48.27
CA GLY A 275 4.27 21.13 -49.62
C GLY A 275 5.22 19.95 -49.78
N LEU A 276 5.38 19.07 -48.79
CA LEU A 276 6.15 17.82 -48.99
C LEU A 276 5.18 16.64 -49.19
N THR A 277 4.95 16.33 -50.45
CA THR A 277 4.35 15.05 -50.84
C THR A 277 5.42 13.96 -50.72
N GLY A 278 5.30 13.05 -49.78
CA GLY A 278 6.09 11.84 -49.72
C GLY A 278 6.96 11.56 -48.50
N THR A 279 6.92 12.37 -47.45
CA THR A 279 7.62 12.07 -46.20
C THR A 279 6.63 11.88 -45.04
N ASN A 280 6.78 10.76 -44.32
CA ASN A 280 6.06 10.56 -43.07
C ASN A 280 6.42 11.67 -42.08
N ALA A 281 5.40 12.33 -41.52
CA ALA A 281 5.63 13.29 -40.46
C ALA A 281 6.24 12.57 -39.24
N TYR A 282 7.36 13.06 -38.72
CA TYR A 282 7.92 12.63 -37.47
C TYR A 282 8.02 13.77 -36.48
N LEU A 283 7.88 13.46 -35.20
CA LEU A 283 8.06 14.40 -34.12
C LEU A 283 9.46 14.17 -33.50
N PHE A 284 10.29 15.18 -33.52
CA PHE A 284 11.59 15.14 -32.87
C PHE A 284 11.54 16.05 -31.62
N LEU A 285 11.84 15.49 -30.45
CA LEU A 285 11.98 16.24 -29.21
C LEU A 285 13.45 16.65 -29.04
N GLU A 286 13.74 17.92 -29.28
CA GLU A 286 15.12 18.45 -29.25
C GLU A 286 15.55 18.81 -27.83
N SER A 287 14.65 19.42 -27.04
CA SER A 287 14.97 19.77 -25.65
C SER A 287 13.69 19.98 -24.81
N ILE A 288 13.85 19.87 -23.51
CA ILE A 288 12.85 20.27 -22.52
C ILE A 288 13.42 21.45 -21.76
N GLU A 289 12.89 22.64 -21.99
CA GLU A 289 13.23 23.83 -21.22
C GLU A 289 12.32 23.92 -19.98
N VAL A 290 12.94 24.05 -18.82
CA VAL A 290 12.25 24.26 -17.55
C VAL A 290 12.34 25.75 -17.23
N SER A 291 11.23 26.45 -17.33
CA SER A 291 11.10 27.87 -16.94
C SER A 291 10.61 27.97 -15.49
#